data_8a87a4ed272a1672d3e1710e46731bb3
#
_entry.id   8a87a4ed272a1672d3e1710e46731bb3
#
_cell.length_a   1.000
_cell.length_b   1.000
_cell.length_c   1.000
_cell.angle_alpha   90.00
_cell.angle_beta   90.00
_cell.angle_gamma   90.00
#
_symmetry.space_group_name_H-M   'P 1'
#
loop_
_entity.id
_entity.type
_entity.pdbx_description
1 polymer ?
#
loop_
_entity_poly.entity_id
_entity_poly.type
_entity_poly.pdbx_seq_one_letter_code
_entity_poly.pdbx_strand_id
1 'polypeptide(L)'
;MFDPTNFINDFPYIGIFALLILGAIGFPFPEDTTFMLIGFLTANGVLDLLPSFLVGYIGLLVADFLLYSVGKKYGRMVVEHKRFHRVISPERLLKLEEKFGKRGVLLIIFGRHLIGLRAQIFIVAGIMKMSSIKFLITDAATALITIGLMGGIGYFAGNRIQAIKENLGRIESIVIIVFAMLLASWIAFRFFKTKEKLS
;
A
#
# COMPACT_ATOMS: atom_id res chain seq x y z
N MET A 1 -14.47 -28.59 -12.27
CA MET A 1 -15.86 -28.08 -12.31
C MET A 1 -15.81 -26.70 -11.63
N PHE A 2 -15.97 -25.63 -12.39
CA PHE A 2 -15.98 -24.26 -11.85
C PHE A 2 -17.28 -24.10 -11.04
N ASP A 3 -17.16 -23.95 -9.73
CA ASP A 3 -18.30 -23.65 -8.87
C ASP A 3 -18.41 -22.12 -8.73
N PRO A 4 -19.46 -21.50 -9.29
CA PRO A 4 -19.64 -20.04 -9.24
C PRO A 4 -19.77 -19.49 -7.82
N THR A 5 -20.21 -20.31 -6.86
CA THR A 5 -20.36 -19.91 -5.46
C THR A 5 -19.00 -19.69 -4.78
N ASN A 6 -18.00 -20.52 -5.08
CA ASN A 6 -16.64 -20.32 -4.59
C ASN A 6 -16.02 -19.03 -5.15
N PHE A 7 -16.26 -18.72 -6.41
CA PHE A 7 -15.76 -17.49 -7.03
C PHE A 7 -16.32 -16.22 -6.36
N ILE A 8 -17.60 -16.23 -6.00
CA ILE A 8 -18.24 -15.10 -5.30
C ILE A 8 -17.65 -14.94 -3.89
N ASN A 9 -17.40 -16.03 -3.19
CA ASN A 9 -16.81 -16.02 -1.86
C ASN A 9 -15.32 -15.58 -1.86
N ASP A 10 -14.59 -15.93 -2.90
CA ASP A 10 -13.16 -15.59 -3.04
C ASP A 10 -12.94 -14.19 -3.63
N PHE A 11 -13.95 -13.60 -4.26
CA PHE A 11 -13.84 -12.30 -4.92
C PHE A 11 -13.32 -11.17 -4.03
N PRO A 12 -13.73 -11.04 -2.75
CA PRO A 12 -13.19 -10.01 -1.86
C PRO A 12 -11.68 -10.17 -1.60
N TYR A 13 -11.20 -11.41 -1.47
CA TYR A 13 -9.78 -11.70 -1.22
C TYR A 13 -8.91 -11.39 -2.46
N ILE A 14 -9.41 -11.72 -3.64
CA ILE A 14 -8.76 -11.36 -4.92
C ILE A 14 -8.72 -9.83 -5.07
N GLY A 15 -9.79 -9.14 -4.70
CA GLY A 15 -9.87 -7.69 -4.69
C GLY A 15 -8.83 -7.04 -3.76
N ILE A 16 -8.68 -7.56 -2.54
CA ILE A 16 -7.66 -7.12 -1.58
C ILE A 16 -6.26 -7.29 -2.16
N PHE A 17 -5.94 -8.46 -2.69
CA PHE A 17 -4.65 -8.75 -3.31
C PHE A 17 -4.35 -7.79 -4.46
N ALA A 18 -5.32 -7.60 -5.35
CA ALA A 18 -5.19 -6.69 -6.49
C ALA A 18 -4.98 -5.23 -6.05
N LEU A 19 -5.71 -4.75 -5.02
CA LEU A 19 -5.54 -3.40 -4.47
C LEU A 19 -4.14 -3.17 -3.93
N LEU A 20 -3.55 -4.15 -3.23
CA LEU A 20 -2.19 -4.05 -2.71
C LEU A 20 -1.15 -3.99 -3.83
N ILE A 21 -1.30 -4.81 -4.87
CA ILE A 21 -0.40 -4.76 -6.04
C ILE A 21 -0.55 -3.44 -6.80
N LEU A 22 -1.77 -2.97 -7.04
CA LEU A 22 -2.03 -1.69 -7.70
C LEU A 22 -1.46 -0.51 -6.90
N GLY A 23 -1.59 -0.55 -5.56
CA GLY A 23 -1.00 0.44 -4.67
C GLY A 23 0.53 0.52 -4.80
N ALA A 24 1.21 -0.62 -4.94
CA ALA A 24 2.66 -0.67 -5.16
C ALA A 24 3.07 -0.06 -6.51
N ILE A 25 2.26 -0.22 -7.55
CA ILE A 25 2.53 0.33 -8.89
C ILE A 25 2.32 1.86 -8.95
N GLY A 26 1.82 2.47 -7.86
CA GLY A 26 1.63 3.92 -7.74
C GLY A 26 0.19 4.38 -7.94
N PHE A 27 -0.78 3.48 -7.81
CA PHE A 27 -2.18 3.85 -7.68
C PHE A 27 -2.41 4.55 -6.32
N PRO A 28 -3.29 5.57 -6.23
CA PRO A 28 -3.41 6.40 -5.02
C PRO A 28 -4.16 5.71 -3.86
N PHE A 29 -4.01 4.40 -3.72
CA PHE A 29 -4.53 3.66 -2.57
C PHE A 29 -3.39 3.34 -1.60
N PRO A 30 -3.33 4.03 -0.44
CA PRO A 30 -2.40 3.67 0.61
C PRO A 30 -2.71 2.26 1.13
N GLU A 31 -1.69 1.44 1.28
CA GLU A 31 -1.84 0.10 1.86
C GLU A 31 -2.46 0.12 3.26
N ASP A 32 -2.12 1.15 4.04
CA ASP A 32 -2.67 1.35 5.39
C ASP A 32 -4.20 1.41 5.36
N THR A 33 -4.77 2.12 4.39
CA THR A 33 -6.22 2.19 4.18
C THR A 33 -6.80 0.84 3.79
N THR A 34 -6.08 0.06 2.99
CA THR A 34 -6.50 -1.30 2.60
C THR A 34 -6.55 -2.20 3.84
N PHE A 35 -5.54 -2.14 4.74
CA PHE A 35 -5.56 -2.93 5.97
C PHE A 35 -6.62 -2.46 6.97
N MET A 36 -6.86 -1.16 7.07
CA MET A 36 -7.99 -0.65 7.87
C MET A 36 -9.33 -1.17 7.32
N LEU A 37 -9.49 -1.18 6.00
CA LEU A 37 -10.69 -1.73 5.36
C LEU A 37 -10.84 -3.23 5.62
N ILE A 38 -9.76 -4.02 5.52
CA ILE A 38 -9.77 -5.45 5.86
C ILE A 38 -10.24 -5.65 7.29
N GLY A 39 -9.65 -4.94 8.25
CA GLY A 39 -10.04 -5.04 9.66
C GLY A 39 -11.51 -4.67 9.88
N PHE A 40 -11.98 -3.61 9.25
CA PHE A 40 -13.37 -3.18 9.30
C PHE A 40 -14.35 -4.22 8.73
N LEU A 41 -14.05 -4.77 7.57
CA LEU A 41 -14.89 -5.80 6.93
C LEU A 41 -14.90 -7.10 7.73
N THR A 42 -13.76 -7.45 8.34
CA THR A 42 -13.65 -8.61 9.25
C THR A 42 -14.50 -8.42 10.50
N ALA A 43 -14.47 -7.23 11.11
CA ALA A 43 -15.31 -6.92 12.28
C ALA A 43 -16.79 -6.99 11.96
N ASN A 44 -17.19 -6.70 10.73
CA ASN A 44 -18.57 -6.78 10.28
C ASN A 44 -18.98 -8.18 9.75
N GLY A 45 -18.12 -9.19 9.85
CA GLY A 45 -18.39 -10.55 9.40
C GLY A 45 -18.47 -10.74 7.88
N VAL A 46 -17.97 -9.76 7.12
CA VAL A 46 -17.90 -9.83 5.64
C VAL A 46 -16.69 -10.64 5.18
N LEU A 47 -15.62 -10.61 5.98
CA LEU A 47 -14.37 -11.33 5.73
C LEU A 47 -13.99 -12.17 6.93
N ASP A 48 -13.41 -13.34 6.68
CA ASP A 48 -12.80 -14.15 7.73
C ASP A 48 -11.42 -13.59 8.10
N LEU A 49 -11.13 -13.53 9.39
CA LEU A 49 -9.90 -12.92 9.92
C LEU A 49 -8.63 -13.57 9.34
N LEU A 50 -8.52 -14.89 9.43
CA LEU A 50 -7.30 -15.60 9.05
C LEU A 50 -7.03 -15.55 7.54
N PRO A 51 -7.97 -15.87 6.65
CA PRO A 51 -7.77 -15.72 5.21
C PRO A 51 -7.43 -14.30 4.79
N SER A 52 -8.14 -13.29 5.33
CA SER A 52 -7.89 -11.88 5.02
C SER A 52 -6.49 -11.44 5.42
N PHE A 53 -6.05 -11.85 6.61
CA PHE A 53 -4.71 -11.57 7.11
C PHE A 53 -3.65 -12.20 6.22
N LEU A 54 -3.80 -13.48 5.85
CA LEU A 54 -2.84 -14.19 5.01
C LEU A 54 -2.76 -13.61 3.61
N VAL A 55 -3.90 -13.36 2.96
CA VAL A 55 -3.95 -12.77 1.62
C VAL A 55 -3.38 -11.35 1.63
N GLY A 56 -3.74 -10.54 2.62
CA GLY A 56 -3.20 -9.19 2.79
C GLY A 56 -1.69 -9.21 3.02
N TYR A 57 -1.22 -10.06 3.92
CA TYR A 57 0.22 -10.18 4.22
C TYR A 57 1.04 -10.62 3.01
N ILE A 58 0.59 -11.68 2.33
CA ILE A 58 1.27 -12.19 1.12
C ILE A 58 1.22 -11.13 0.00
N GLY A 59 0.06 -10.53 -0.23
CA GLY A 59 -0.12 -9.49 -1.24
C GLY A 59 0.81 -8.30 -1.02
N LEU A 60 0.96 -7.88 0.24
CA LEU A 60 1.85 -6.81 0.64
C LEU A 60 3.32 -7.17 0.36
N LEU A 61 3.79 -8.34 0.82
CA LEU A 61 5.17 -8.78 0.60
C LEU A 61 5.49 -8.94 -0.88
N VAL A 62 4.55 -9.46 -1.68
CA VAL A 62 4.71 -9.56 -3.14
C VAL A 62 4.83 -8.18 -3.77
N ALA A 63 3.97 -7.24 -3.38
CA ALA A 63 3.98 -5.87 -3.87
C ALA A 63 5.32 -5.16 -3.56
N ASP A 64 5.82 -5.33 -2.34
CA ASP A 64 7.08 -4.75 -1.89
C ASP A 64 8.30 -5.38 -2.57
N PHE A 65 8.26 -6.69 -2.72
CA PHE A 65 9.31 -7.42 -3.43
C PHE A 65 9.35 -7.08 -4.93
N LEU A 66 8.22 -6.75 -5.54
CA LEU A 66 8.19 -6.25 -6.92
C LEU A 66 8.93 -4.91 -7.03
N LEU A 67 8.70 -3.95 -6.12
CA LEU A 67 9.40 -2.67 -6.10
C LEU A 67 10.91 -2.85 -5.91
N TYR A 68 11.30 -3.69 -4.95
CA TYR A 68 12.69 -4.05 -4.73
C TYR A 68 13.32 -4.70 -5.98
N SER A 69 12.62 -5.62 -6.64
CA SER A 69 13.09 -6.35 -7.82
C SER A 69 13.27 -5.43 -9.03
N VAL A 70 12.38 -4.44 -9.21
CA VAL A 70 12.52 -3.40 -10.23
C VAL A 70 13.82 -2.62 -9.99
N GLY A 71 14.08 -2.18 -8.75
CA GLY A 71 15.33 -1.51 -8.40
C GLY A 71 16.56 -2.37 -8.66
N LYS A 72 16.50 -3.66 -8.27
CA LYS A 72 17.61 -4.61 -8.44
C LYS A 72 17.90 -4.94 -9.91
N LYS A 73 16.86 -5.08 -10.73
CA LYS A 73 16.98 -5.45 -12.14
C LYS A 73 17.45 -4.29 -13.01
N TYR A 74 16.84 -3.12 -12.81
CA TYR A 74 17.07 -1.97 -13.68
C TYR A 74 18.08 -0.98 -13.11
N GLY A 75 18.44 -1.09 -11.83
CA GLY A 75 19.43 -0.22 -11.19
C GLY A 75 19.09 1.27 -11.34
N ARG A 76 20.11 2.09 -11.65
CA ARG A 76 19.92 3.55 -11.82
C ARG A 76 19.09 3.93 -13.04
N MET A 77 18.95 3.04 -14.04
CA MET A 77 18.10 3.29 -15.22
C MET A 77 16.63 3.53 -14.84
N VAL A 78 16.18 3.01 -13.68
CA VAL A 78 14.84 3.30 -13.14
C VAL A 78 14.63 4.81 -12.98
N VAL A 79 15.67 5.53 -12.56
CA VAL A 79 15.58 6.97 -12.26
C VAL A 79 15.71 7.81 -13.53
N GLU A 80 16.42 7.32 -14.54
CA GLU A 80 16.60 7.99 -15.84
C GLU A 80 15.32 7.92 -16.69
N HIS A 81 14.46 6.94 -16.46
CA HIS A 81 13.25 6.77 -17.23
C HIS A 81 12.14 7.73 -16.79
N LYS A 82 11.62 8.57 -17.70
CA LYS A 82 10.62 9.63 -17.45
C LYS A 82 9.40 9.18 -16.61
N ARG A 83 8.98 7.92 -16.70
CA ARG A 83 7.86 7.37 -15.89
C ARG A 83 8.19 7.24 -14.40
N PHE A 84 9.44 6.96 -14.06
CA PHE A 84 9.89 6.77 -12.68
C PHE A 84 10.40 8.05 -12.02
N HIS A 85 10.67 9.11 -12.77
CA HIS A 85 10.97 10.44 -12.22
C HIS A 85 9.91 10.95 -11.23
N ARG A 86 8.66 10.49 -11.38
CA ARG A 86 7.58 10.81 -10.42
C ARG A 86 7.70 10.06 -9.09
N VAL A 87 8.34 8.90 -9.11
CA VAL A 87 8.51 8.07 -7.91
C VAL A 87 9.75 8.53 -7.15
N ILE A 88 10.86 8.75 -7.84
CA ILE A 88 12.11 9.17 -7.21
C ILE A 88 12.89 10.10 -8.14
N SER A 89 13.26 11.28 -7.63
CA SER A 89 14.16 12.19 -8.38
C SER A 89 15.63 11.77 -8.21
N PRO A 90 16.52 12.11 -9.16
CA PRO A 90 17.95 11.81 -9.07
C PRO A 90 18.60 12.32 -7.78
N GLU A 91 18.22 13.53 -7.33
CA GLU A 91 18.73 14.12 -6.08
C GLU A 91 18.31 13.35 -4.84
N ARG A 92 17.06 12.89 -4.80
CA ARG A 92 16.54 12.05 -3.70
C ARG A 92 17.20 10.69 -3.71
N LEU A 93 17.44 10.11 -4.89
CA LEU A 93 18.17 8.85 -5.01
C LEU A 93 19.55 8.95 -4.35
N LEU A 94 20.36 9.94 -4.69
CA LEU A 94 21.70 10.12 -4.12
C LEU A 94 21.67 10.23 -2.59
N LYS A 95 20.75 11.03 -2.05
CA LYS A 95 20.55 11.15 -0.59
C LYS A 95 20.14 9.84 0.09
N LEU A 96 19.29 9.06 -0.58
CA LEU A 96 18.85 7.76 -0.06
C LEU A 96 19.97 6.71 -0.18
N GLU A 97 20.74 6.69 -1.26
CA GLU A 97 21.88 5.79 -1.43
C GLU A 97 22.92 6.00 -0.33
N GLU A 98 23.26 7.26 -0.01
CA GLU A 98 24.19 7.58 1.07
C GLU A 98 23.69 7.07 2.44
N LYS A 99 22.44 7.35 2.74
CA LYS A 99 21.81 6.87 3.99
C LYS A 99 21.69 5.36 4.04
N PHE A 100 21.40 4.73 2.89
CA PHE A 100 21.23 3.28 2.77
C PHE A 100 22.56 2.56 3.00
N GLY A 101 23.66 3.07 2.50
CA GLY A 101 24.99 2.52 2.72
C GLY A 101 25.36 2.44 4.21
N LYS A 102 24.91 3.39 5.00
CA LYS A 102 25.18 3.46 6.46
C LYS A 102 24.19 2.63 7.29
N ARG A 103 22.89 2.63 6.96
CA ARG A 103 21.81 2.08 7.80
C ARG A 103 20.64 1.52 6.99
N GLY A 104 20.89 0.72 5.96
CA GLY A 104 19.85 0.25 5.03
C GLY A 104 18.67 -0.48 5.68
N VAL A 105 18.92 -1.34 6.69
CA VAL A 105 17.86 -2.04 7.42
C VAL A 105 16.95 -1.06 8.17
N LEU A 106 17.55 -0.09 8.87
CA LEU A 106 16.80 0.94 9.60
C LEU A 106 15.96 1.80 8.65
N LEU A 107 16.47 2.07 7.43
CA LEU A 107 15.70 2.81 6.42
C LEU A 107 14.47 2.02 5.96
N ILE A 108 14.55 0.70 5.84
CA ILE A 108 13.38 -0.12 5.52
C ILE A 108 12.37 -0.06 6.67
N ILE A 109 12.83 -0.27 7.91
CA ILE A 109 11.97 -0.29 9.11
C ILE A 109 11.20 1.02 9.27
N PHE A 110 11.90 2.16 9.27
CA PHE A 110 11.27 3.46 9.47
C PHE A 110 10.64 4.02 8.20
N GLY A 111 11.26 3.76 7.05
CA GLY A 111 10.84 4.29 5.77
C GLY A 111 9.53 3.71 5.26
N ARG A 112 9.19 2.49 5.70
CA ARG A 112 7.91 1.86 5.41
C ARG A 112 6.73 2.70 5.93
N HIS A 113 6.88 3.29 7.11
CA HIS A 113 5.83 4.08 7.76
C HIS A 113 5.77 5.54 7.28
N LEU A 114 6.70 5.96 6.41
CA LEU A 114 6.71 7.31 5.86
C LEU A 114 5.89 7.36 4.56
N ILE A 115 4.75 8.03 4.61
CA ILE A 115 3.83 8.17 3.48
C ILE A 115 4.58 8.73 2.25
N GLY A 116 4.51 8.01 1.14
CA GLY A 116 5.14 8.40 -0.14
C GLY A 116 6.64 8.13 -0.26
N LEU A 117 7.33 7.66 0.79
CA LEU A 117 8.76 7.31 0.74
C LEU A 117 9.01 5.81 0.63
N ARG A 118 8.05 4.97 1.02
CA ARG A 118 8.19 3.51 1.01
C ARG A 118 8.66 2.96 -0.34
N ALA A 119 7.92 3.26 -1.41
CA ALA A 119 8.26 2.77 -2.75
C ALA A 119 9.68 3.19 -3.17
N GLN A 120 10.08 4.42 -2.82
CA GLN A 120 11.42 4.95 -3.11
C GLN A 120 12.49 4.15 -2.37
N ILE A 121 12.29 3.87 -1.09
CA ILE A 121 13.24 3.15 -0.23
C ILE A 121 13.40 1.71 -0.70
N PHE A 122 12.32 1.04 -1.10
CA PHE A 122 12.37 -0.34 -1.59
C PHE A 122 13.06 -0.44 -2.95
N ILE A 123 12.81 0.50 -3.85
CA ILE A 123 13.55 0.59 -5.12
C ILE A 123 15.04 0.84 -4.85
N VAL A 124 15.38 1.75 -3.92
CA VAL A 124 16.79 2.02 -3.54
C VAL A 124 17.44 0.80 -2.91
N ALA A 125 16.73 0.05 -2.08
CA ALA A 125 17.23 -1.23 -1.54
C ALA A 125 17.62 -2.21 -2.65
N GLY A 126 16.83 -2.24 -3.72
CA GLY A 126 17.14 -3.00 -4.93
C GLY A 126 18.35 -2.46 -5.69
N ILE A 127 18.41 -1.14 -5.94
CA ILE A 127 19.53 -0.46 -6.62
C ILE A 127 20.86 -0.72 -5.88
N MET A 128 20.83 -0.64 -4.55
CA MET A 128 21.99 -0.90 -3.68
C MET A 128 22.32 -2.40 -3.56
N LYS A 129 21.62 -3.27 -4.30
CA LYS A 129 21.84 -4.73 -4.32
C LYS A 129 21.81 -5.36 -2.92
N MET A 130 20.95 -4.86 -2.02
CA MET A 130 20.73 -5.51 -0.74
C MET A 130 20.36 -6.99 -0.97
N SER A 131 20.79 -7.89 -0.10
CA SER A 131 20.38 -9.30 -0.18
C SER A 131 18.86 -9.43 -0.15
N SER A 132 18.27 -10.19 -1.08
CA SER A 132 16.82 -10.41 -1.16
C SER A 132 16.25 -11.01 0.12
N ILE A 133 16.98 -11.93 0.73
CA ILE A 133 16.58 -12.56 2.01
C ILE A 133 16.56 -11.52 3.12
N LYS A 134 17.61 -10.70 3.22
CA LYS A 134 17.68 -9.63 4.23
C LYS A 134 16.57 -8.60 4.05
N PHE A 135 16.27 -8.24 2.81
CA PHE A 135 15.14 -7.37 2.49
C PHE A 135 13.82 -7.98 2.94
N LEU A 136 13.51 -9.23 2.49
CA LEU A 136 12.27 -9.91 2.80
C LEU A 136 12.05 -10.12 4.31
N ILE A 137 13.07 -10.54 5.05
CA ILE A 137 12.95 -10.73 6.50
C ILE A 137 12.65 -9.41 7.21
N THR A 138 13.37 -8.34 6.83
CA THR A 138 13.15 -7.01 7.44
C THR A 138 11.77 -6.50 7.10
N ASP A 139 11.37 -6.63 5.85
CA ASP A 139 10.08 -6.20 5.34
C ASP A 139 8.94 -7.00 5.97
N ALA A 140 9.04 -8.31 6.01
CA ALA A 140 8.06 -9.21 6.62
C ALA A 140 7.84 -8.90 8.11
N ALA A 141 8.93 -8.69 8.87
CA ALA A 141 8.83 -8.35 10.29
C ALA A 141 8.13 -7.00 10.51
N THR A 142 8.46 -5.98 9.71
CA THR A 142 7.83 -4.66 9.82
C THR A 142 6.39 -4.64 9.30
N ALA A 143 6.08 -5.47 8.28
CA ALA A 143 4.73 -5.66 7.77
C ALA A 143 3.76 -6.13 8.83
N LEU A 144 4.16 -7.08 9.68
CA LEU A 144 3.31 -7.58 10.77
C LEU A 144 2.88 -6.47 11.73
N ILE A 145 3.77 -5.53 12.02
CA ILE A 145 3.46 -4.37 12.88
C ILE A 145 2.41 -3.48 12.19
N THR A 146 2.63 -3.15 10.92
CA THR A 146 1.69 -2.31 10.15
C THR A 146 0.30 -2.95 10.06
N ILE A 147 0.24 -4.23 9.72
CA ILE A 147 -1.01 -4.98 9.58
C ILE A 147 -1.72 -5.08 10.92
N GLY A 148 -1.00 -5.38 12.01
CA GLY A 148 -1.55 -5.42 13.35
C GLY A 148 -2.12 -4.08 13.80
N LEU A 149 -1.40 -2.98 13.54
CA LEU A 149 -1.87 -1.64 13.89
C LEU A 149 -3.05 -1.20 13.02
N MET A 150 -2.90 -1.20 11.70
CA MET A 150 -3.92 -0.67 10.80
C MET A 150 -5.14 -1.58 10.71
N GLY A 151 -4.93 -2.90 10.63
CA GLY A 151 -6.01 -3.88 10.70
C GLY A 151 -6.73 -3.84 12.04
N GLY A 152 -5.98 -3.70 13.15
CA GLY A 152 -6.55 -3.52 14.49
C GLY A 152 -7.40 -2.27 14.60
N ILE A 153 -6.91 -1.11 14.15
CA ILE A 153 -7.69 0.15 14.13
C ILE A 153 -8.98 -0.05 13.33
N GLY A 154 -8.89 -0.65 12.14
CA GLY A 154 -10.06 -0.94 11.31
C GLY A 154 -11.05 -1.88 12.00
N TYR A 155 -10.57 -2.93 12.65
CA TYR A 155 -11.39 -3.90 13.37
C TYR A 155 -12.12 -3.25 14.56
N PHE A 156 -11.42 -2.46 15.38
CA PHE A 156 -12.04 -1.72 16.49
C PHE A 156 -13.05 -0.69 16.00
N ALA A 157 -12.76 0.01 14.90
CA ALA A 157 -13.70 0.93 14.28
C ALA A 157 -14.96 0.19 13.81
N GLY A 158 -14.83 -0.97 13.16
CA GLY A 158 -15.93 -1.79 12.71
C GLY A 158 -16.84 -2.25 13.87
N ASN A 159 -16.24 -2.75 14.95
CA ASN A 159 -17.00 -3.16 16.14
C ASN A 159 -17.75 -2.01 16.81
N ARG A 160 -17.15 -0.80 16.86
CA ARG A 160 -17.81 0.39 17.40
C ARG A 160 -18.99 0.83 16.55
N ILE A 161 -18.87 0.72 15.24
CA ILE A 161 -19.93 1.07 14.29
C ILE A 161 -21.07 0.05 14.36
N GLN A 162 -20.79 -1.24 14.61
CA GLN A 162 -21.85 -2.22 14.89
C GLN A 162 -22.69 -1.84 16.12
N ALA A 163 -22.08 -1.30 17.16
CA ALA A 163 -22.79 -0.79 18.33
C ALA A 163 -23.64 0.47 18.04
N ILE A 164 -23.34 1.18 16.96
CA ILE A 164 -24.04 2.41 16.52
C ILE A 164 -25.06 2.12 15.39
N LYS A 165 -25.16 0.86 14.94
CA LYS A 165 -25.98 0.44 13.78
C LYS A 165 -27.48 0.76 13.85
N GLU A 166 -27.99 1.22 14.98
CA GLU A 166 -29.36 1.78 15.08
C GLU A 166 -29.54 3.13 14.34
N ASN A 167 -28.43 3.76 13.83
CA ASN A 167 -28.46 5.04 13.10
C ASN A 167 -27.83 4.99 11.68
N LEU A 168 -27.95 3.89 10.99
CA LEU A 168 -27.12 3.50 9.83
C LEU A 168 -27.30 4.28 8.52
N GLY A 169 -28.35 5.06 8.34
CA GLY A 169 -28.55 5.85 7.10
C GLY A 169 -27.52 6.98 6.86
N ARG A 170 -26.76 7.35 7.89
CA ARG A 170 -25.75 8.42 7.77
C ARG A 170 -24.35 7.94 7.40
N ILE A 171 -24.01 6.70 7.70
CA ILE A 171 -22.62 6.20 7.55
C ILE A 171 -22.33 5.82 6.10
N GLU A 172 -23.28 5.24 5.41
CA GLU A 172 -23.16 4.94 3.97
C GLU A 172 -22.89 6.23 3.15
N SER A 173 -23.60 7.28 3.51
CA SER A 173 -23.41 8.61 2.92
C SER A 173 -22.01 9.18 3.22
N ILE A 174 -21.47 9.02 4.42
CA ILE A 174 -20.15 9.52 4.80
C ILE A 174 -19.03 8.80 4.03
N VAL A 175 -19.11 7.48 3.88
CA VAL A 175 -18.11 6.70 3.11
C VAL A 175 -18.13 7.10 1.64
N ILE A 176 -19.32 7.29 1.05
CA ILE A 176 -19.48 7.75 -0.33
C ILE A 176 -18.92 9.17 -0.48
N ILE A 177 -19.20 10.07 0.46
CA ILE A 177 -18.71 11.45 0.44
C ILE A 177 -17.19 11.51 0.59
N VAL A 178 -16.60 10.74 1.50
CA VAL A 178 -15.14 10.67 1.67
C VAL A 178 -14.47 10.12 0.41
N PHE A 179 -15.05 9.09 -0.19
CA PHE A 179 -14.54 8.52 -1.45
C PHE A 179 -14.67 9.52 -2.61
N ALA A 180 -15.81 10.22 -2.71
CA ALA A 180 -16.04 11.26 -3.71
C ALA A 180 -15.09 12.46 -3.51
N MET A 181 -14.83 12.88 -2.27
CA MET A 181 -13.87 13.95 -1.97
C MET A 181 -12.43 13.57 -2.30
N LEU A 182 -12.01 12.33 -2.02
CA LEU A 182 -10.70 11.84 -2.39
C LEU A 182 -10.53 11.77 -3.91
N LEU A 183 -11.57 11.33 -4.62
CA LEU A 183 -11.60 11.29 -6.09
C LEU A 183 -11.58 12.70 -6.69
N ALA A 184 -12.38 13.61 -6.16
CA ALA A 184 -12.43 15.00 -6.59
C ALA A 184 -11.11 15.74 -6.32
N SER A 185 -10.51 15.53 -5.15
CA SER A 185 -9.20 16.06 -4.79
C SER A 185 -8.10 15.56 -5.73
N TRP A 186 -8.14 14.27 -6.07
CA TRP A 186 -7.19 13.68 -7.03
C TRP A 186 -7.37 14.24 -8.44
N ILE A 187 -8.62 14.38 -8.91
CA ILE A 187 -8.94 14.98 -10.22
C ILE A 187 -8.51 16.44 -10.25
N ALA A 188 -8.84 17.24 -9.21
CA ALA A 188 -8.44 18.63 -9.08
C ALA A 188 -6.91 18.78 -9.09
N PHE A 189 -6.20 17.98 -8.30
CA PHE A 189 -4.73 17.98 -8.27
C PHE A 189 -4.13 17.68 -9.65
N ARG A 190 -4.75 16.77 -10.39
CA ARG A 190 -4.31 16.43 -11.76
C ARG A 190 -4.59 17.57 -12.75
N PHE A 191 -5.74 18.25 -12.62
CA PHE A 191 -6.11 19.39 -13.49
C PHE A 191 -5.23 20.62 -13.24
N PHE A 192 -4.94 20.96 -11.99
CA PHE A 192 -4.07 22.09 -11.65
C PHE A 192 -2.63 21.86 -12.13
N LYS A 193 -2.11 20.64 -12.04
CA LYS A 193 -0.76 20.29 -12.51
C LYS A 193 -0.62 20.27 -14.03
N THR A 194 -1.74 20.14 -14.75
CA THR A 194 -1.73 20.17 -16.22
C THR A 194 -1.75 21.63 -16.74
N LYS A 195 -2.38 22.57 -16.03
CA LYS A 195 -2.40 24.00 -16.37
C LYS A 195 -1.04 24.68 -16.19
N GLU A 196 -0.27 24.29 -15.20
CA GLU A 196 1.09 24.83 -14.93
C GLU A 196 2.12 24.45 -16.00
N LYS A 197 1.81 23.52 -16.89
CA LYS A 197 2.66 23.08 -18.02
C LYS A 197 2.33 23.76 -19.34
N LEU A 198 1.28 24.55 -19.40
CA LEU A 198 0.79 25.23 -20.62
C LEU A 198 0.90 26.77 -20.53
N SER A 199 1.39 27.30 -19.43
CA SER A 199 1.83 28.69 -19.23
C SER A 199 3.35 28.75 -19.14
#